data_39405eb0e163be47ae50b98712730acd
#
_entry.id   39405eb0e163be47ae50b98712730acd
#
_cell.length_a   1.000
_cell.length_b   1.000
_cell.length_c   1.000
_cell.angle_alpha   90.00
_cell.angle_beta   90.00
_cell.angle_gamma   90.00
#
_symmetry.space_group_name_H-M   'P 1'
#
loop_
_entity.id
_entity.type
_entity.pdbx_description
1 polymer ?
#
loop_
_entity_poly.entity_id
_entity_poly.type
_entity_poly.pdbx_seq_one_letter_code
_entity_poly.pdbx_strand_id
1 'polypeptide(L)'
;MKLKVKDIDISSGGPLVAVMNYKDAAMLDLHVMDRVKIKKGKKIETVVVDIAESSKVVPRGRIGVFEEVIDSLKMKNNDKVEISIARKPLSIDYIKKKL
;
A
#
# COMPACT_ATOMS: atom_id res chain seq x y z
N MET A 1 6.03 -1.35 8.88
CA MET A 1 5.57 -2.75 8.73
C MET A 1 6.22 -3.36 7.51
N LYS A 2 6.79 -4.53 7.66
CA LYS A 2 7.41 -5.25 6.54
C LYS A 2 6.45 -6.30 6.03
N LEU A 3 6.26 -6.31 4.71
CA LEU A 3 5.38 -7.26 4.04
C LEU A 3 6.10 -7.86 2.84
N LYS A 4 5.65 -9.03 2.42
CA LYS A 4 6.12 -9.67 1.19
C LYS A 4 5.19 -9.31 0.04
N VAL A 5 5.76 -9.02 -1.10
CA VAL A 5 5.01 -8.69 -2.31
C VAL A 5 4.31 -9.93 -2.85
N LYS A 6 3.04 -9.78 -3.18
CA LYS A 6 2.29 -10.75 -3.95
C LYS A 6 1.88 -10.10 -5.27
N ASP A 7 2.37 -10.64 -6.38
CA ASP A 7 1.96 -10.19 -7.70
C ASP A 7 0.57 -10.76 -7.99
N ILE A 8 -0.43 -9.90 -8.00
CA ILE A 8 -1.81 -10.33 -8.23
C ILE A 8 -2.19 -10.29 -9.72
N ASP A 9 -1.23 -9.93 -10.58
CA ASP A 9 -1.38 -9.97 -12.03
C ASP A 9 -2.59 -9.17 -12.54
N ILE A 10 -2.77 -7.97 -11.97
CA ILE A 10 -3.84 -7.06 -12.35
C ILE A 10 -3.22 -5.71 -12.72
N SER A 11 -3.71 -5.10 -13.78
CA SER A 11 -3.35 -3.74 -14.16
C SER A 11 -4.51 -2.80 -13.85
N SER A 12 -4.19 -1.65 -13.25
CA SER A 12 -5.20 -0.62 -12.96
C SER A 12 -5.41 0.34 -14.13
N GLY A 13 -4.54 0.27 -15.13
CA GLY A 13 -4.59 1.20 -16.25
C GLY A 13 -3.95 2.55 -15.97
N GLY A 14 -3.14 2.67 -14.92
CA GLY A 14 -2.40 3.89 -14.61
C GLY A 14 -2.18 4.15 -13.13
N PRO A 15 -3.24 4.22 -12.30
CA PRO A 15 -3.05 4.48 -10.87
C PRO A 15 -2.23 3.41 -10.17
N LEU A 16 -1.42 3.84 -9.20
CA LEU A 16 -0.64 2.92 -8.37
C LEU A 16 -1.54 2.42 -7.24
N VAL A 17 -1.90 1.15 -7.29
CA VAL A 17 -2.82 0.53 -6.34
C VAL A 17 -2.18 -0.70 -5.72
N ALA A 18 -2.39 -0.87 -4.42
CA ALA A 18 -2.00 -2.06 -3.70
C ALA A 18 -3.16 -2.53 -2.83
N VAL A 19 -3.18 -3.83 -2.53
CA VAL A 19 -4.23 -4.45 -1.72
C VAL A 19 -3.59 -5.04 -0.48
N MET A 20 -4.10 -4.69 0.69
CA MET A 20 -3.62 -5.23 1.96
C MET A 20 -4.66 -6.13 2.58
N ASN A 21 -4.19 -7.14 3.32
CA ASN A 21 -5.07 -7.94 4.15
C ASN A 21 -5.75 -7.04 5.18
N TYR A 22 -7.03 -7.28 5.46
CA TYR A 22 -7.80 -6.43 6.37
C TYR A 22 -7.22 -6.37 7.78
N LYS A 23 -6.59 -7.44 8.25
CA LYS A 23 -5.95 -7.46 9.57
C LYS A 23 -4.68 -6.63 9.60
N ASP A 24 -3.87 -6.71 8.53
CA ASP A 24 -2.66 -5.90 8.43
C ASP A 24 -3.00 -4.42 8.28
N ALA A 25 -4.02 -4.10 7.50
CA ALA A 25 -4.50 -2.73 7.36
C ALA A 25 -5.00 -2.18 8.68
N ALA A 26 -5.70 -2.98 9.47
CA ALA A 26 -6.19 -2.57 10.78
C ALA A 26 -5.04 -2.25 11.74
N MET A 27 -3.94 -2.98 11.66
CA MET A 27 -2.76 -2.70 12.49
C MET A 27 -2.16 -1.33 12.21
N LEU A 28 -2.31 -0.82 11.00
CA LEU A 28 -1.86 0.51 10.60
C LEU A 28 -2.98 1.55 10.62
N ASP A 29 -4.16 1.18 11.08
CA ASP A 29 -5.35 2.03 11.08
C ASP A 29 -5.66 2.59 9.69
N LEU A 30 -5.54 1.74 8.69
CA LEU A 30 -5.79 2.11 7.29
C LEU A 30 -7.23 1.78 6.90
N HIS A 31 -7.78 2.63 6.06
CA HIS A 31 -9.11 2.46 5.48
C HIS A 31 -9.01 2.39 3.96
N VAL A 32 -10.08 1.97 3.31
CA VAL A 32 -10.14 1.94 1.85
C VAL A 32 -9.83 3.33 1.30
N MET A 33 -9.01 3.40 0.27
CA MET A 33 -8.56 4.62 -0.40
C MET A 33 -7.51 5.43 0.36
N ASP A 34 -7.09 4.96 1.53
CA ASP A 34 -5.93 5.57 2.19
C ASP A 34 -4.67 5.32 1.36
N ARG A 35 -3.64 6.07 1.64
CA ARG A 35 -2.38 5.98 0.93
C ARG A 35 -1.28 5.47 1.84
N VAL A 36 -0.43 4.64 1.27
CA VAL A 36 0.78 4.15 1.95
C VAL A 36 1.98 4.36 1.07
N LYS A 37 3.14 4.42 1.70
CA LYS A 37 4.43 4.42 1.00
C LYS A 37 4.97 3.00 1.03
N ILE A 38 5.35 2.52 -0.14
CA ILE A 38 6.04 1.24 -0.28
C ILE A 38 7.49 1.55 -0.58
N LYS A 39 8.37 1.07 0.29
CA LYS A 39 9.82 1.25 0.11
C LYS A 39 10.46 -0.09 -0.21
N LYS A 40 11.16 -0.13 -1.33
CA LYS A 40 12.02 -1.25 -1.71
C LYS A 40 13.43 -0.73 -1.96
N GLY A 41 14.37 -1.10 -1.09
CA GLY A 41 15.72 -0.57 -1.17
C GLY A 41 15.72 0.95 -1.04
N LYS A 42 16.18 1.64 -2.07
CA LYS A 42 16.21 3.10 -2.10
C LYS A 42 15.00 3.72 -2.80
N LYS A 43 14.13 2.90 -3.38
CA LYS A 43 12.97 3.37 -4.11
C LYS A 43 11.76 3.42 -3.20
N ILE A 44 10.99 4.50 -3.31
CA ILE A 44 9.75 4.70 -2.55
C ILE A 44 8.67 5.12 -3.52
N GLU A 45 7.49 4.52 -3.35
CA GLU A 45 6.31 4.90 -4.14
C GLU A 45 5.12 5.05 -3.22
N THR A 46 4.29 6.04 -3.49
CA THR A 46 3.02 6.23 -2.78
C THR A 46 1.92 5.57 -3.57
N VAL A 47 1.16 4.70 -2.93
CA VAL A 47 0.09 3.94 -3.57
C VAL A 47 -1.21 4.11 -2.81
N VAL A 48 -2.32 3.96 -3.54
CA VAL A 48 -3.65 3.89 -2.92
C VAL A 48 -3.89 2.48 -2.44
N VAL A 49 -4.43 2.34 -1.24
CA VAL A 49 -4.67 1.04 -0.63
C VAL A 49 -6.12 0.63 -0.82
N ASP A 50 -6.31 -0.57 -1.31
CA ASP A 50 -7.57 -1.29 -1.20
C ASP A 50 -7.41 -2.38 -0.14
N ILE A 51 -8.51 -2.83 0.44
CA ILE A 51 -8.47 -3.79 1.55
C ILE A 51 -9.14 -5.08 1.13
N ALA A 52 -8.39 -6.18 1.24
CA ALA A 52 -8.92 -7.51 0.99
C ALA A 52 -9.58 -8.03 2.26
N GLU A 53 -10.86 -8.32 2.18
CA GLU A 53 -11.64 -8.86 3.31
C GLU A 53 -11.38 -10.35 3.52
N SER A 54 -10.72 -11.00 2.57
CA SER A 54 -10.44 -12.43 2.62
C SER A 54 -8.95 -12.68 2.53
N SER A 55 -8.44 -13.53 3.41
CA SER A 55 -7.04 -13.99 3.36
C SER A 55 -6.74 -14.86 2.15
N LYS A 56 -7.75 -15.26 1.38
CA LYS A 56 -7.55 -16.00 0.14
C LYS A 56 -6.95 -15.13 -0.96
N VAL A 57 -7.35 -13.86 -1.00
CA VAL A 57 -6.84 -12.91 -2.01
C VAL A 57 -5.47 -12.42 -1.62
N VAL A 58 -5.35 -11.87 -0.41
CA VAL A 58 -4.09 -11.39 0.12
C VAL A 58 -3.95 -11.89 1.56
N PRO A 59 -3.10 -12.91 1.79
CA PRO A 59 -2.86 -13.42 3.14
C PRO A 59 -2.18 -12.40 4.03
N ARG A 60 -2.23 -12.61 5.31
CA ARG A 60 -1.47 -11.79 6.27
C ARG A 60 0.02 -11.88 5.98
N GLY A 61 0.71 -10.75 6.19
CA GLY A 61 2.13 -10.65 5.93
C GLY A 61 2.47 -10.39 4.48
N ARG A 62 1.48 -10.24 3.61
CA ARG A 62 1.68 -9.96 2.20
C ARG A 62 0.92 -8.71 1.77
N ILE A 63 1.43 -8.06 0.72
CA ILE A 63 0.75 -6.95 0.06
C ILE A 63 0.59 -7.30 -1.41
N GLY A 64 -0.66 -7.30 -1.88
CA GLY A 64 -0.94 -7.50 -3.29
C GLY A 64 -0.67 -6.22 -4.05
N VAL A 65 0.11 -6.28 -5.11
CA VAL A 65 0.46 -5.09 -5.88
C VAL A 65 0.05 -5.27 -7.34
N PHE A 66 -0.41 -4.17 -7.92
CA PHE A 66 -0.77 -4.14 -9.32
C PHE A 66 0.49 -4.00 -10.18
N GLU A 67 0.37 -4.32 -11.46
CA GLU A 67 1.52 -4.32 -12.38
C GLU A 67 2.24 -2.97 -12.42
N GLU A 68 1.50 -1.88 -12.34
CA GLU A 68 2.09 -0.53 -12.35
C GLU A 68 3.05 -0.31 -11.19
N VAL A 69 2.71 -0.85 -10.01
CA VAL A 69 3.57 -0.75 -8.82
C VAL A 69 4.81 -1.63 -8.98
N ILE A 70 4.62 -2.83 -9.51
CA ILE A 70 5.73 -3.76 -9.76
C ILE A 70 6.73 -3.12 -10.72
N ASP A 71 6.25 -2.54 -11.79
CA ASP A 71 7.11 -1.88 -12.78
C ASP A 71 7.82 -0.66 -12.19
N SER A 72 7.12 0.14 -11.41
CA SER A 72 7.67 1.35 -10.82
C SER A 72 8.80 1.06 -9.85
N LEU A 73 8.62 0.05 -9.00
CA LEU A 73 9.60 -0.31 -7.96
C LEU A 73 10.53 -1.45 -8.36
N LYS A 74 10.36 -1.99 -9.57
CA LYS A 74 11.16 -3.13 -10.02
C LYS A 74 11.10 -4.31 -9.06
N MET A 75 9.88 -4.66 -8.66
CA MET A 75 9.65 -5.71 -7.66
C MET A 75 9.37 -7.06 -8.30
N LYS A 76 9.54 -8.09 -7.50
CA LYS A 76 9.19 -9.46 -7.85
C LYS A 76 8.32 -10.07 -6.76
N ASN A 77 7.57 -11.11 -7.11
CA ASN A 77 6.81 -11.86 -6.13
C ASN A 77 7.72 -12.32 -4.98
N ASN A 78 7.26 -12.19 -3.75
CA ASN A 78 7.97 -12.51 -2.51
C ASN A 78 9.07 -11.52 -2.11
N ASP A 79 9.30 -10.44 -2.83
CA ASP A 79 10.20 -9.39 -2.37
C ASP A 79 9.70 -8.80 -1.07
N LYS A 80 10.62 -8.44 -0.20
CA LYS A 80 10.28 -7.77 1.06
C LYS A 80 10.26 -6.27 0.86
N VAL A 81 9.22 -5.64 1.34
CA VAL A 81 9.05 -4.18 1.26
C VAL A 81 8.67 -3.62 2.61
N GLU A 82 8.97 -2.35 2.82
CA GLU A 82 8.59 -1.61 4.01
C GLU A 82 7.36 -0.78 3.70
N ILE A 83 6.33 -0.91 4.53
CA ILE A 83 5.08 -0.17 4.36
C ILE A 83 4.98 0.86 5.47
N SER A 84 4.70 2.10 5.10
CA SER A 84 4.45 3.18 6.05
C SER A 84 3.27 4.01 5.59
N ILE A 85 2.63 4.69 6.56
CA ILE A 85 1.46 5.50 6.27
C ILE A 85 1.91 6.76 5.54
N ALA A 86 1.24 7.08 4.42
CA ALA A 86 1.45 8.33 3.72
C ALA A 86 0.38 9.33 4.19
N ARG A 87 0.70 10.09 5.23
CA ARG A 87 -0.21 11.09 5.75
C ARG A 87 -0.21 12.33 4.87
N LYS A 88 -1.34 13.01 4.85
CA LYS A 88 -1.45 14.31 4.21
C LYS A 88 -1.16 15.39 5.26
N PRO A 89 0.06 15.93 5.32
CA PRO A 89 0.40 16.92 6.36
C PRO A 89 -0.51 18.14 6.34
N LEU A 90 -0.90 18.55 5.14
CA LEU A 90 -1.69 19.75 4.94
C LEU A 90 -3.08 19.70 5.56
N SER A 91 -3.68 18.52 5.69
CA SER A 91 -5.01 18.43 6.24
C SER A 91 -5.04 18.76 7.72
N ILE A 92 -4.02 18.38 8.47
CA ILE A 92 -3.94 18.69 9.90
C ILE A 92 -3.70 20.19 10.11
N ASP A 93 -2.77 20.76 9.37
CA ASP A 93 -2.46 22.18 9.46
C ASP A 93 -3.66 23.04 9.06
N TYR A 94 -4.36 22.63 8.04
CA TYR A 94 -5.55 23.31 7.58
C TYR A 94 -6.64 23.35 8.67
N ILE A 95 -6.85 22.23 9.34
CA ILE A 95 -7.82 22.15 10.41
C ILE A 95 -7.43 23.06 11.57
N LYS A 96 -6.16 23.07 11.94
CA LYS A 96 -5.66 23.93 13.01
C LYS A 96 -5.82 25.41 12.69
N LYS A 97 -5.64 25.80 11.44
CA LYS A 97 -5.83 27.18 11.02
C LYS A 97 -7.28 27.62 11.05
N LYS A 98 -8.19 26.69 10.91
CA LYS A 98 -9.61 26.98 10.97
C LYS A 98 -10.14 27.18 12.39
N LEU A 99 -9.43 26.68 13.33
CA LEU A 99 -9.78 26.83 14.74
C LEU A 99 -9.16 28.10 15.34
#